data_b0792c94fb13cda1e08f6156a26f243f
#
_entry.id   b0792c94fb13cda1e08f6156a26f243f
#
_cell.length_a   1.000
_cell.length_b   1.000
_cell.length_c   1.000
_cell.angle_alpha   90.00
_cell.angle_beta   90.00
_cell.angle_gamma   90.00
#
_symmetry.space_group_name_H-M   'P 1'
#
loop_
_entity.id
_entity.type
_entity.pdbx_description
1 polymer ?
#
loop_
_entity_poly.entity_id
_entity_poly.type
_entity_poly.pdbx_seq_one_letter_code
_entity_poly.pdbx_strand_id
1 'polypeptide(L)'
;MAGTPSRRRFLKTAAAALAAPAIMPWRAFAQEGSFGMRIEPYVGYGQETDEGIDVNQWFTGWVPDGKGRIRKVNMEMLDPEYRRQLINFRHNEQPGTIIIDPSQHFLYSTREANTAIRYGVGTGREGFSWSGQASIGRKAEWPDWHPPKEMRLRQPELPVMMPGGPDNPLGARAMYLYQNGRDTIFRIHGTKEPWTIGTNISSGCIRLLNEEIADLYLRTPIGTRVVVM
;
A
#
# COMPACT_ATOMS: atom_id res chain seq x y z
N MET A 1 -6.67 14.50 -93.73
CA MET A 1 -7.84 13.56 -93.86
C MET A 1 -7.93 12.75 -92.56
N ALA A 2 -9.09 12.62 -92.06
CA ALA A 2 -9.47 11.79 -90.87
C ALA A 2 -8.88 12.25 -89.52
N GLY A 3 -9.52 12.74 -88.56
CA GLY A 3 -10.81 12.47 -87.98
C GLY A 3 -10.57 11.87 -86.63
N THR A 4 -10.38 12.70 -85.57
CA THR A 4 -10.25 12.26 -84.19
C THR A 4 -11.60 12.13 -83.51
N PRO A 5 -11.90 11.07 -82.70
CA PRO A 5 -12.98 11.13 -81.74
C PRO A 5 -12.44 11.37 -80.28
N SER A 6 -13.04 12.37 -79.70
CA SER A 6 -12.92 12.79 -78.28
C SER A 6 -13.38 11.68 -77.36
N ARG A 7 -12.54 11.34 -76.35
CA ARG A 7 -12.93 10.55 -75.18
C ARG A 7 -13.07 11.45 -73.98
N ARG A 8 -14.30 11.76 -73.63
CA ARG A 8 -14.63 12.36 -72.32
C ARG A 8 -14.33 11.36 -71.20
N ARG A 9 -13.30 11.66 -70.41
CA ARG A 9 -13.06 10.95 -69.14
C ARG A 9 -13.93 11.59 -68.07
N PHE A 10 -14.85 10.79 -67.53
CA PHE A 10 -15.55 11.10 -66.28
C PHE A 10 -14.57 11.03 -65.10
N LEU A 11 -14.27 12.15 -64.51
CA LEU A 11 -13.62 12.23 -63.18
C LEU A 11 -14.69 11.97 -62.13
N LYS A 12 -14.63 10.80 -61.51
CA LYS A 12 -15.34 10.54 -60.25
C LYS A 12 -14.52 11.15 -59.15
N THR A 13 -14.93 12.27 -58.60
CA THR A 13 -14.46 12.84 -57.34
C THR A 13 -14.91 11.97 -56.21
N ALA A 14 -13.98 11.22 -55.62
CA ALA A 14 -14.17 10.57 -54.30
C ALA A 14 -13.97 11.64 -53.25
N ALA A 15 -15.03 12.03 -52.56
CA ALA A 15 -14.94 12.86 -51.38
C ALA A 15 -14.43 11.98 -50.22
N ALA A 16 -13.15 12.21 -49.83
CA ALA A 16 -12.63 11.66 -48.59
C ALA A 16 -13.24 12.42 -47.41
N ALA A 17 -14.12 11.78 -46.71
CA ALA A 17 -14.60 12.29 -45.43
C ALA A 17 -13.46 12.18 -44.40
N LEU A 18 -12.87 13.32 -44.05
CA LEU A 18 -11.99 13.46 -42.92
C LEU A 18 -12.83 13.31 -41.65
N ALA A 19 -12.78 12.12 -41.03
CA ALA A 19 -13.28 11.93 -39.70
C ALA A 19 -12.43 12.74 -38.72
N ALA A 20 -12.94 13.86 -38.23
CA ALA A 20 -12.37 14.57 -37.12
C ALA A 20 -12.36 13.66 -35.87
N PRO A 21 -11.30 13.63 -35.07
CA PRO A 21 -11.34 12.90 -33.83
C PRO A 21 -12.40 13.55 -32.92
N ALA A 22 -13.37 12.76 -32.50
CA ALA A 22 -14.36 13.17 -31.50
C ALA A 22 -13.62 13.50 -30.22
N ILE A 23 -13.48 14.78 -29.93
CA ILE A 23 -13.06 15.25 -28.61
C ILE A 23 -14.21 14.90 -27.66
N MET A 24 -14.09 13.76 -26.98
CA MET A 24 -15.01 13.42 -25.90
C MET A 24 -14.88 14.51 -24.82
N PRO A 25 -15.99 15.13 -24.42
CA PRO A 25 -15.94 16.11 -23.35
C PRO A 25 -15.52 15.40 -22.06
N TRP A 26 -14.47 15.90 -21.47
CA TRP A 26 -13.91 15.54 -20.16
C TRP A 26 -14.95 15.46 -19.01
N ARG A 27 -16.17 15.92 -19.25
CA ARG A 27 -17.26 15.86 -18.27
C ARG A 27 -17.86 14.47 -18.03
N ALA A 28 -17.47 13.44 -18.77
CA ALA A 28 -18.03 12.09 -18.61
C ALA A 28 -17.37 11.25 -17.49
N PHE A 29 -16.35 11.76 -16.81
CA PHE A 29 -15.69 11.10 -15.67
C PHE A 29 -15.97 11.72 -14.30
N ALA A 30 -16.89 12.65 -14.22
CA ALA A 30 -17.44 13.11 -12.94
C ALA A 30 -18.70 12.32 -12.58
N GLN A 31 -18.64 10.99 -12.73
CA GLN A 31 -19.54 10.14 -11.98
C GLN A 31 -18.95 10.07 -10.59
N GLU A 32 -19.65 10.66 -9.63
CA GLU A 32 -19.42 10.47 -8.21
C GLU A 32 -19.38 8.96 -7.94
N GLY A 33 -18.19 8.38 -8.07
CA GLY A 33 -17.88 7.10 -7.50
C GLY A 33 -17.99 7.29 -5.99
N SER A 34 -19.19 7.11 -5.46
CA SER A 34 -19.35 6.64 -4.11
C SER A 34 -18.28 5.56 -3.96
N PHE A 35 -17.26 5.81 -3.14
CA PHE A 35 -16.31 4.80 -2.70
C PHE A 35 -17.15 3.76 -1.94
N GLY A 36 -17.82 2.91 -2.69
CA GLY A 36 -18.38 1.66 -2.22
C GLY A 36 -17.23 0.74 -1.94
N MET A 37 -16.47 1.09 -0.90
CA MET A 37 -15.55 0.18 -0.28
C MET A 37 -16.42 -0.97 0.24
N ARG A 38 -16.46 -2.06 -0.52
CA ARG A 38 -17.01 -3.32 -0.03
C ARG A 38 -16.07 -3.73 1.09
N ILE A 39 -16.37 -3.29 2.30
CA ILE A 39 -15.72 -3.78 3.50
C ILE A 39 -16.26 -5.18 3.67
N GLU A 40 -15.59 -6.14 3.04
CA GLU A 40 -15.83 -7.55 3.35
C GLU A 40 -15.65 -7.72 4.86
N PRO A 41 -16.48 -8.55 5.49
CA PRO A 41 -16.47 -8.68 6.93
C PRO A 41 -15.09 -9.11 7.40
N TYR A 42 -14.44 -8.24 8.17
CA TYR A 42 -13.19 -8.50 8.85
C TYR A 42 -13.33 -9.74 9.75
N VAL A 43 -12.66 -10.80 9.41
CA VAL A 43 -12.49 -11.97 10.28
C VAL A 43 -11.31 -11.70 11.20
N GLY A 44 -11.60 -11.65 12.46
CA GLY A 44 -10.79 -11.43 13.66
C GLY A 44 -9.31 -11.05 13.57
N TYR A 45 -8.93 -9.94 14.22
CA TYR A 45 -7.58 -9.79 14.75
C TYR A 45 -7.40 -10.89 15.83
N GLY A 46 -6.53 -11.84 15.58
CA GLY A 46 -5.86 -12.56 16.66
C GLY A 46 -6.56 -13.74 17.29
N GLN A 47 -7.30 -14.58 16.56
CA GLN A 47 -7.72 -15.87 17.13
C GLN A 47 -7.39 -17.13 16.32
N GLU A 48 -7.06 -17.01 15.03
CA GLU A 48 -6.76 -18.20 14.22
C GLU A 48 -5.27 -18.50 13.99
N THR A 49 -4.34 -17.62 14.41
CA THR A 49 -2.92 -17.78 14.12
C THR A 49 -2.03 -18.00 15.33
N ASP A 50 -2.53 -17.81 16.55
CA ASP A 50 -1.71 -17.99 17.76
C ASP A 50 -1.71 -19.43 18.28
N GLU A 51 -2.56 -20.32 17.77
CA GLU A 51 -2.52 -21.74 18.14
C GLU A 51 -1.24 -22.37 17.56
N GLY A 52 -0.23 -22.53 18.41
CA GLY A 52 1.04 -23.18 18.10
C GLY A 52 2.23 -22.25 17.86
N ILE A 53 2.06 -20.93 17.88
CA ILE A 53 3.20 -20.01 17.78
C ILE A 53 3.80 -19.78 19.16
N ASP A 54 5.04 -20.25 19.36
CA ASP A 54 5.82 -19.82 20.52
C ASP A 54 6.37 -18.41 20.32
N VAL A 55 5.61 -17.44 20.81
CA VAL A 55 5.92 -16.00 20.69
C VAL A 55 7.32 -15.67 21.21
N ASN A 56 7.82 -16.41 22.21
CA ASN A 56 9.13 -16.13 22.81
C ASN A 56 10.28 -16.39 21.85
N GLN A 57 10.13 -17.30 20.91
CA GLN A 57 11.17 -17.57 19.89
C GLN A 57 11.34 -16.44 18.89
N TRP A 58 10.31 -15.60 18.73
CA TRP A 58 10.33 -14.47 17.80
C TRP A 58 11.07 -13.24 18.32
N PHE A 59 11.49 -13.22 19.57
CA PHE A 59 12.13 -12.05 20.16
C PHE A 59 13.40 -12.40 20.91
N THR A 60 14.43 -11.56 20.72
CA THR A 60 15.76 -11.72 21.36
C THR A 60 16.06 -10.66 22.40
N GLY A 61 15.14 -9.73 22.64
CA GLY A 61 15.34 -8.66 23.62
C GLY A 61 14.59 -7.38 23.27
N TRP A 62 15.14 -6.23 23.66
CA TRP A 62 14.54 -4.91 23.52
C TRP A 62 15.55 -3.89 23.02
N VAL A 63 15.08 -2.95 22.20
CA VAL A 63 15.86 -1.80 21.72
C VAL A 63 15.14 -0.53 22.15
N PRO A 64 15.85 0.46 22.77
CA PRO A 64 15.28 1.77 23.06
C PRO A 64 14.79 2.46 21.78
N ASP A 65 13.63 3.12 21.84
CA ASP A 65 13.06 3.84 20.73
C ASP A 65 12.25 5.05 21.21
N GLY A 66 12.90 6.21 21.28
CA GLY A 66 12.29 7.44 21.77
C GLY A 66 11.73 7.30 23.18
N LYS A 67 10.40 7.46 23.32
CA LYS A 67 9.68 7.30 24.61
C LYS A 67 9.33 5.84 24.93
N GLY A 68 9.56 4.91 24.00
CA GLY A 68 9.21 3.51 24.12
C GLY A 68 10.41 2.58 23.95
N ARG A 69 10.09 1.33 23.71
CA ARG A 69 11.06 0.30 23.36
C ARG A 69 10.46 -0.69 22.38
N ILE A 70 11.23 -1.10 21.40
CA ILE A 70 10.85 -2.10 20.41
C ILE A 70 11.32 -3.47 20.88
N ARG A 71 10.48 -4.50 20.79
CA ARG A 71 10.93 -5.89 20.91
C ARG A 71 11.79 -6.22 19.71
N LYS A 72 13.05 -6.62 19.96
CA LYS A 72 14.00 -7.01 18.91
C LYS A 72 13.59 -8.35 18.32
N VAL A 73 13.28 -8.36 17.02
CA VAL A 73 12.87 -9.59 16.32
C VAL A 73 14.06 -10.52 16.15
N ASN A 74 13.82 -11.81 16.38
CA ASN A 74 14.75 -12.86 16.02
C ASN A 74 14.69 -13.08 14.50
N MET A 75 15.68 -12.56 13.78
CA MET A 75 15.71 -12.63 12.32
C MET A 75 15.90 -14.04 11.78
N GLU A 76 16.24 -15.02 12.61
CA GLU A 76 16.30 -16.44 12.20
C GLU A 76 14.90 -17.03 12.01
N MET A 77 13.90 -16.49 12.70
CA MET A 77 12.50 -16.89 12.57
C MET A 77 11.81 -16.30 11.34
N LEU A 78 12.34 -15.20 10.81
CA LEU A 78 11.80 -14.57 9.60
C LEU A 78 12.40 -15.25 8.35
N ASP A 79 11.53 -15.62 7.41
CA ASP A 79 11.99 -16.11 6.12
C ASP A 79 12.96 -15.10 5.49
N PRO A 80 14.17 -15.55 5.07
CA PRO A 80 15.19 -14.71 4.47
C PRO A 80 14.69 -13.84 3.31
N GLU A 81 13.68 -14.30 2.59
CA GLU A 81 13.06 -13.54 1.49
C GLU A 81 12.48 -12.21 1.95
N TYR A 82 11.86 -12.18 3.14
CA TYR A 82 11.20 -10.97 3.68
C TYR A 82 12.14 -10.05 4.46
N ARG A 83 13.40 -10.40 4.62
CA ARG A 83 14.38 -9.53 5.27
C ARG A 83 14.64 -8.30 4.41
N ARG A 84 14.85 -7.16 5.07
CA ARG A 84 15.17 -5.90 4.40
C ARG A 84 16.44 -6.03 3.56
N GLN A 85 16.39 -5.60 2.29
CA GLN A 85 17.50 -5.68 1.34
C GLN A 85 17.56 -4.45 0.45
N LEU A 86 18.78 -4.04 0.09
CA LEU A 86 19.00 -3.15 -1.05
C LEU A 86 19.05 -4.01 -2.32
N ILE A 87 18.20 -3.70 -3.29
CA ILE A 87 18.08 -4.46 -4.52
C ILE A 87 18.14 -3.57 -5.76
N ASN A 88 18.48 -4.15 -6.89
CA ASN A 88 18.21 -3.55 -8.19
C ASN A 88 16.72 -3.66 -8.46
N PHE A 89 16.07 -2.53 -8.70
CA PHE A 89 14.63 -2.46 -8.90
C PHE A 89 14.30 -1.43 -9.99
N ARG A 90 13.97 -1.91 -11.17
CA ARG A 90 13.58 -1.03 -12.29
C ARG A 90 12.19 -0.47 -12.03
N HIS A 91 12.08 0.85 -12.05
CA HIS A 91 10.83 1.58 -11.87
C HIS A 91 10.87 2.92 -12.61
N ASN A 92 9.70 3.51 -12.86
CA ASN A 92 9.57 4.82 -13.50
C ASN A 92 9.25 5.93 -12.48
N GLU A 93 9.24 5.61 -11.18
CA GLU A 93 8.92 6.55 -10.11
C GLU A 93 10.17 7.35 -9.70
N GLN A 94 9.95 8.54 -9.15
CA GLN A 94 11.03 9.36 -8.60
C GLN A 94 11.64 8.68 -7.36
N PRO A 95 12.95 8.86 -7.12
CA PRO A 95 13.59 8.43 -5.88
C PRO A 95 12.84 8.97 -4.65
N GLY A 96 12.71 8.14 -3.62
CA GLY A 96 11.93 8.45 -2.42
C GLY A 96 10.45 8.07 -2.50
N THR A 97 9.95 7.59 -3.66
CA THR A 97 8.60 7.03 -3.76
C THR A 97 8.52 5.68 -3.05
N ILE A 98 7.39 5.42 -2.40
CA ILE A 98 7.07 4.11 -1.86
C ILE A 98 6.21 3.37 -2.88
N ILE A 99 6.63 2.17 -3.27
CA ILE A 99 5.84 1.26 -4.12
C ILE A 99 5.48 0.05 -3.25
N ILE A 100 4.19 -0.33 -3.25
CA ILE A 100 3.69 -1.48 -2.49
C ILE A 100 3.16 -2.49 -3.49
N ASP A 101 3.65 -3.71 -3.41
CA ASP A 101 3.14 -4.88 -4.11
C ASP A 101 2.51 -5.84 -3.08
N PRO A 102 1.20 -5.76 -2.87
CA PRO A 102 0.53 -6.64 -1.91
C PRO A 102 0.57 -8.11 -2.32
N SER A 103 0.62 -8.39 -3.62
CA SER A 103 0.60 -9.75 -4.16
C SER A 103 1.89 -10.51 -3.85
N GLN A 104 3.01 -9.78 -3.75
CA GLN A 104 4.32 -10.33 -3.45
C GLN A 104 4.73 -10.12 -1.98
N HIS A 105 3.92 -9.42 -1.18
CA HIS A 105 4.20 -9.04 0.20
C HIS A 105 5.48 -8.20 0.34
N PHE A 106 5.68 -7.24 -0.57
CA PHE A 106 6.82 -6.34 -0.53
C PHE A 106 6.42 -4.86 -0.58
N LEU A 107 7.20 -4.06 0.12
CA LEU A 107 7.26 -2.61 0.00
C LEU A 107 8.65 -2.20 -0.48
N TYR A 108 8.70 -1.31 -1.45
CA TYR A 108 9.93 -0.78 -2.04
C TYR A 108 10.03 0.71 -1.75
N SER A 109 11.09 1.14 -1.09
CA SER A 109 11.47 2.55 -0.99
C SER A 109 12.47 2.85 -2.10
N THR A 110 12.03 3.52 -3.15
CA THR A 110 12.84 3.77 -4.37
C THR A 110 14.00 4.70 -4.07
N ARG A 111 15.11 4.47 -4.78
CA ARG A 111 16.35 5.23 -4.69
C ARG A 111 16.89 5.55 -6.09
N GLU A 112 17.98 6.32 -6.12
CA GLU A 112 18.74 6.59 -7.33
C GLU A 112 19.20 5.30 -8.04
N ALA A 113 19.55 5.43 -9.32
CA ALA A 113 20.16 4.37 -10.12
C ALA A 113 19.35 3.05 -10.22
N ASN A 114 18.01 3.16 -10.28
CA ASN A 114 17.14 1.98 -10.34
C ASN A 114 17.40 0.97 -9.23
N THR A 115 17.53 1.47 -8.00
CA THR A 115 17.63 0.66 -6.81
C THR A 115 16.48 0.96 -5.86
N ALA A 116 16.19 0.05 -4.94
CA ALA A 116 15.25 0.26 -3.85
C ALA A 116 15.67 -0.49 -2.60
N ILE A 117 15.28 0.02 -1.45
CA ILE A 117 15.25 -0.79 -0.23
C ILE A 117 13.93 -1.53 -0.24
N ARG A 118 13.99 -2.85 -0.27
CA ARG A 118 12.84 -3.75 -0.19
C ARG A 118 12.62 -4.17 1.26
N TYR A 119 11.38 -4.12 1.70
CA TYR A 119 10.91 -4.57 3.01
C TYR A 119 9.86 -5.66 2.80
N GLY A 120 9.91 -6.74 3.57
CA GLY A 120 8.82 -7.70 3.67
C GLY A 120 7.64 -7.09 4.42
N VAL A 121 6.43 -7.34 3.95
CA VAL A 121 5.21 -6.79 4.56
C VAL A 121 4.14 -7.84 4.78
N GLY A 122 3.33 -7.65 5.81
CA GLY A 122 2.03 -8.30 5.94
C GLY A 122 0.96 -7.42 5.30
N THR A 123 -0.01 -8.03 4.61
CA THR A 123 -1.03 -7.31 3.85
C THR A 123 -2.44 -7.70 4.28
N GLY A 124 -3.48 -7.08 3.69
CA GLY A 124 -4.88 -7.43 3.94
C GLY A 124 -5.27 -8.79 3.40
N ARG A 125 -6.22 -9.46 4.08
CA ARG A 125 -6.88 -10.65 3.54
C ARG A 125 -7.62 -10.27 2.27
N GLU A 126 -7.64 -11.18 1.26
CA GLU A 126 -8.33 -11.03 -0.02
C GLU A 126 -8.07 -9.70 -0.70
N GLY A 127 -6.83 -9.53 -1.14
CA GLY A 127 -6.48 -8.43 -1.99
C GLY A 127 -6.79 -7.10 -1.33
N PHE A 128 -5.82 -6.40 -0.99
CA PHE A 128 -5.91 -4.97 -0.82
C PHE A 128 -6.73 -4.49 -2.03
N SER A 129 -8.03 -4.31 -1.84
CA SER A 129 -8.97 -4.00 -2.93
C SER A 129 -8.75 -2.61 -3.52
N TRP A 130 -7.77 -1.88 -2.97
CA TRP A 130 -7.36 -0.58 -3.45
C TRP A 130 -5.96 -0.66 -4.09
N SER A 131 -5.90 -0.28 -5.33
CA SER A 131 -4.67 0.03 -6.05
C SER A 131 -4.69 1.47 -6.51
N GLY A 132 -3.53 2.06 -6.77
CA GLY A 132 -3.45 3.43 -7.23
C GLY A 132 -2.43 4.27 -6.46
N GLN A 133 -2.70 5.56 -6.34
CA GLN A 133 -1.76 6.53 -5.82
C GLN A 133 -2.30 7.23 -4.58
N ALA A 134 -1.44 7.37 -3.60
CA ALA A 134 -1.67 8.14 -2.38
C ALA A 134 -0.43 8.96 -2.02
N SER A 135 -0.50 9.69 -0.94
CA SER A 135 0.64 10.33 -0.30
C SER A 135 0.64 10.10 1.20
N ILE A 136 1.80 10.19 1.82
CA ILE A 136 1.91 10.22 3.28
C ILE A 136 1.38 11.57 3.77
N GLY A 137 0.19 11.60 4.34
CA GLY A 137 -0.44 12.83 4.84
C GLY A 137 -0.16 13.10 6.32
N ARG A 138 0.09 12.06 7.11
CA ARG A 138 0.38 12.15 8.54
C ARG A 138 1.32 11.02 8.97
N LYS A 139 2.11 11.29 10.00
CA LYS A 139 3.03 10.34 10.64
C LYS A 139 2.84 10.38 12.16
N ALA A 140 2.99 9.24 12.82
CA ALA A 140 2.92 9.16 14.27
C ALA A 140 3.92 8.13 14.82
N GLU A 141 4.57 8.48 15.94
CA GLU A 141 5.37 7.59 16.74
C GLU A 141 4.51 7.03 17.88
N TRP A 142 4.58 5.72 18.09
CA TRP A 142 3.80 5.03 19.11
C TRP A 142 2.34 5.49 19.12
N PRO A 143 1.62 5.34 17.98
CA PRO A 143 0.27 5.86 17.83
C PRO A 143 -0.73 5.15 18.73
N ASP A 144 -1.72 5.88 19.22
CA ASP A 144 -2.90 5.26 19.83
C ASP A 144 -3.69 4.52 18.76
N TRP A 145 -4.19 3.35 19.12
CA TRP A 145 -5.04 2.56 18.26
C TRP A 145 -6.51 2.69 18.66
N HIS A 146 -7.32 3.06 17.69
CA HIS A 146 -8.76 3.11 17.83
C HIS A 146 -9.36 2.00 16.94
N PRO A 147 -9.82 0.88 17.52
CA PRO A 147 -10.47 -0.18 16.76
C PRO A 147 -11.64 0.37 15.95
N PRO A 148 -11.79 0.00 14.65
CA PRO A 148 -12.96 0.37 13.86
C PRO A 148 -14.26 -0.05 14.56
N LYS A 149 -15.34 0.73 14.35
CA LYS A 149 -16.65 0.45 14.99
C LYS A 149 -17.14 -0.96 14.66
N GLU A 150 -16.97 -1.38 13.41
CA GLU A 150 -17.36 -2.70 12.92
C GLU A 150 -16.57 -3.82 13.60
N MET A 151 -15.31 -3.57 13.94
CA MET A 151 -14.48 -4.51 14.70
C MET A 151 -15.01 -4.67 16.13
N ARG A 152 -15.30 -3.56 16.81
CA ARG A 152 -15.85 -3.59 18.17
C ARG A 152 -17.25 -4.19 18.26
N LEU A 153 -18.05 -4.11 17.18
CA LEU A 153 -19.35 -4.80 17.12
C LEU A 153 -19.20 -6.33 17.09
N ARG A 154 -18.11 -6.83 16.51
CA ARG A 154 -17.82 -8.27 16.44
C ARG A 154 -17.02 -8.78 17.63
N GLN A 155 -16.21 -7.92 18.22
CA GLN A 155 -15.36 -8.20 19.38
C GLN A 155 -15.62 -7.12 20.44
N PRO A 156 -16.72 -7.25 21.21
CA PRO A 156 -17.13 -6.25 22.20
C PRO A 156 -16.12 -6.05 23.34
N GLU A 157 -15.21 -7.01 23.54
CA GLU A 157 -14.13 -6.97 24.51
C GLU A 157 -13.01 -6.00 24.13
N LEU A 158 -12.95 -5.56 22.88
CA LEU A 158 -11.94 -4.59 22.44
C LEU A 158 -12.16 -3.23 23.11
N PRO A 159 -11.08 -2.59 23.59
CA PRO A 159 -11.16 -1.26 24.16
C PRO A 159 -11.62 -0.23 23.14
N VAL A 160 -12.19 0.87 23.59
CA VAL A 160 -12.49 2.03 22.70
C VAL A 160 -11.21 2.63 22.12
N MET A 161 -10.12 2.58 22.89
CA MET A 161 -8.80 3.06 22.54
C MET A 161 -7.74 2.26 23.29
N MET A 162 -6.64 1.94 22.61
CA MET A 162 -5.43 1.38 23.19
C MET A 162 -4.28 2.38 23.01
N PRO A 163 -3.63 2.82 24.10
CA PRO A 163 -2.50 3.75 23.99
C PRO A 163 -1.33 3.15 23.23
N GLY A 164 -0.49 3.99 22.66
CA GLY A 164 0.74 3.57 22.00
C GLY A 164 1.66 2.79 22.93
N GLY A 165 2.23 1.70 22.44
CA GLY A 165 3.10 0.84 23.22
C GLY A 165 3.44 -0.47 22.51
N PRO A 166 4.29 -1.32 23.13
CA PRO A 166 4.77 -2.56 22.51
C PRO A 166 3.66 -3.58 22.17
N ASP A 167 2.53 -3.51 22.89
CA ASP A 167 1.40 -4.42 22.71
C ASP A 167 0.31 -3.83 21.78
N ASN A 168 0.51 -2.58 21.34
CA ASN A 168 -0.41 -1.92 20.41
C ASN A 168 -0.29 -2.52 19.00
N PRO A 169 -1.39 -2.86 18.32
CA PRO A 169 -1.35 -3.48 16.99
C PRO A 169 -0.74 -2.59 15.90
N LEU A 170 -0.68 -1.27 16.07
CA LEU A 170 -0.02 -0.37 15.13
C LEU A 170 1.50 -0.31 15.29
N GLY A 171 2.04 -0.94 16.33
CA GLY A 171 3.48 -0.98 16.60
C GLY A 171 4.10 0.39 16.87
N ALA A 172 5.41 0.49 16.59
CA ALA A 172 6.22 1.65 16.96
C ALA A 172 5.93 2.91 16.12
N ARG A 173 5.49 2.76 14.88
CA ARG A 173 5.25 3.88 13.95
C ARG A 173 4.02 3.60 13.07
N ALA A 174 3.33 4.68 12.67
CA ALA A 174 2.34 4.63 11.62
C ALA A 174 2.48 5.82 10.67
N MET A 175 2.32 5.53 9.37
CA MET A 175 2.23 6.50 8.28
C MET A 175 0.86 6.36 7.64
N TYR A 176 0.12 7.47 7.57
CA TYR A 176 -1.27 7.53 7.15
C TYR A 176 -1.34 7.93 5.69
N LEU A 177 -2.05 7.14 4.88
CA LEU A 177 -2.20 7.36 3.45
C LEU A 177 -3.36 8.30 3.17
N TYR A 178 -3.11 9.31 2.36
CA TYR A 178 -4.09 10.30 1.93
C TYR A 178 -4.22 10.29 0.41
N GLN A 179 -5.45 10.42 -0.07
CA GLN A 179 -5.75 10.59 -1.48
C GLN A 179 -6.66 11.80 -1.64
N ASN A 180 -6.31 12.72 -2.54
CA ASN A 180 -7.07 13.97 -2.77
C ASN A 180 -7.35 14.76 -1.47
N GLY A 181 -6.37 14.80 -0.56
CA GLY A 181 -6.47 15.50 0.72
C GLY A 181 -7.34 14.80 1.79
N ARG A 182 -7.86 13.60 1.50
CA ARG A 182 -8.69 12.82 2.44
C ARG A 182 -7.93 11.62 2.96
N ASP A 183 -8.11 11.31 4.23
CA ASP A 183 -7.59 10.10 4.85
C ASP A 183 -8.27 8.87 4.23
N THR A 184 -7.48 7.95 3.69
CA THR A 184 -7.95 6.72 3.06
C THR A 184 -8.29 5.62 4.07
N ILE A 185 -8.05 5.86 5.35
CA ILE A 185 -8.05 4.86 6.43
C ILE A 185 -7.00 3.74 6.29
N PHE A 186 -6.23 3.71 5.20
CA PHE A 186 -5.10 2.80 5.03
C PHE A 186 -3.84 3.36 5.68
N ARG A 187 -3.02 2.48 6.21
CA ARG A 187 -1.81 2.79 6.97
C ARG A 187 -0.66 1.88 6.54
N ILE A 188 0.54 2.42 6.61
CA ILE A 188 1.77 1.64 6.67
C ILE A 188 2.24 1.75 8.12
N HIS A 189 2.33 0.63 8.86
CA HIS A 189 2.58 0.66 10.29
C HIS A 189 3.41 -0.52 10.77
N GLY A 190 3.90 -0.46 12.00
CA GLY A 190 4.58 -1.56 12.66
C GLY A 190 3.63 -2.69 13.07
N THR A 191 4.19 -3.74 13.63
CA THR A 191 3.38 -4.83 14.21
C THR A 191 4.01 -5.39 15.48
N LYS A 192 3.17 -5.85 16.40
CA LYS A 192 3.59 -6.69 17.52
C LYS A 192 3.69 -8.17 17.15
N GLU A 193 3.24 -8.53 15.95
CA GLU A 193 3.09 -9.88 15.43
C GLU A 193 4.03 -10.11 14.23
N PRO A 194 5.36 -10.30 14.44
CA PRO A 194 6.34 -10.40 13.35
C PRO A 194 6.10 -11.61 12.45
N TRP A 195 5.44 -12.66 12.92
CA TRP A 195 5.07 -13.85 12.13
C TRP A 195 4.02 -13.58 11.05
N THR A 196 3.41 -12.39 11.06
CA THR A 196 2.44 -11.99 10.04
C THR A 196 3.07 -11.34 8.79
N ILE A 197 4.39 -11.15 8.78
CA ILE A 197 5.11 -10.69 7.58
C ILE A 197 5.11 -11.82 6.54
N GLY A 198 4.82 -11.48 5.29
CA GLY A 198 4.65 -12.44 4.20
C GLY A 198 3.27 -13.08 4.14
N THR A 199 2.29 -12.59 4.91
CA THR A 199 0.94 -13.18 4.94
C THR A 199 -0.18 -12.17 4.69
N ASN A 200 -1.35 -12.66 4.32
CA ASN A 200 -2.58 -11.89 4.11
C ASN A 200 -3.47 -11.94 5.36
N ILE A 201 -3.19 -11.12 6.36
CA ILE A 201 -3.88 -11.22 7.64
C ILE A 201 -4.54 -9.91 8.11
N SER A 202 -4.18 -8.77 7.53
CA SER A 202 -4.69 -7.48 7.97
C SER A 202 -6.03 -7.11 7.30
N SER A 203 -6.71 -6.08 7.81
CA SER A 203 -7.90 -5.48 7.20
C SER A 203 -7.58 -4.43 6.12
N GLY A 204 -6.46 -4.59 5.42
CA GLY A 204 -6.03 -3.70 4.33
C GLY A 204 -4.82 -2.83 4.65
N CYS A 205 -4.41 -2.68 5.91
CA CYS A 205 -3.19 -1.98 6.26
C CYS A 205 -1.94 -2.80 5.93
N ILE A 206 -0.83 -2.10 5.71
CA ILE A 206 0.48 -2.68 5.39
C ILE A 206 1.29 -2.73 6.68
N ARG A 207 1.66 -3.94 7.10
CA ARG A 207 2.42 -4.20 8.33
C ARG A 207 3.89 -4.40 8.02
N LEU A 208 4.78 -3.80 8.81
CA LEU A 208 6.22 -4.04 8.79
C LEU A 208 6.68 -4.48 10.18
N LEU A 209 7.85 -5.09 10.26
CA LEU A 209 8.56 -5.22 11.54
C LEU A 209 8.75 -3.84 12.18
N ASN A 210 8.74 -3.76 13.51
CA ASN A 210 8.86 -2.48 14.20
C ASN A 210 10.20 -1.78 13.93
N GLU A 211 11.29 -2.52 13.83
CA GLU A 211 12.61 -1.98 13.47
C GLU A 211 12.63 -1.43 12.04
N GLU A 212 11.90 -2.08 11.13
CA GLU A 212 11.87 -1.69 9.72
C GLU A 212 10.96 -0.50 9.47
N ILE A 213 9.81 -0.44 10.13
CA ILE A 213 8.96 0.75 10.03
C ILE A 213 9.63 1.97 10.68
N ALA A 214 10.43 1.78 11.74
CA ALA A 214 11.20 2.87 12.35
C ALA A 214 12.24 3.43 11.37
N ASP A 215 12.97 2.56 10.65
CA ASP A 215 13.91 2.97 9.60
C ASP A 215 13.20 3.66 8.43
N LEU A 216 12.15 3.08 7.90
CA LEU A 216 11.37 3.65 6.79
C LEU A 216 10.76 5.01 7.17
N TYR A 217 10.24 5.13 8.38
CA TYR A 217 9.65 6.35 8.91
C TYR A 217 10.61 7.53 8.89
N LEU A 218 11.87 7.32 9.29
CA LEU A 218 12.91 8.37 9.29
C LEU A 218 13.22 8.85 7.86
N ARG A 219 13.13 7.99 6.88
CA ARG A 219 13.45 8.26 5.46
C ARG A 219 12.27 8.84 4.68
N THR A 220 11.07 8.80 5.25
CA THR A 220 9.83 9.13 4.54
C THR A 220 9.26 10.45 5.04
N PRO A 221 9.41 11.58 4.34
CA PRO A 221 8.76 12.84 4.69
C PRO A 221 7.25 12.79 4.44
N ILE A 222 6.51 13.71 5.10
CA ILE A 222 5.11 13.99 4.73
C ILE A 222 5.07 14.48 3.28
N GLY A 223 4.07 14.08 2.51
CA GLY A 223 3.96 14.35 1.09
C GLY A 223 4.59 13.26 0.20
N THR A 224 5.35 12.33 0.76
CA THR A 224 5.93 11.21 -0.01
C THR A 224 4.83 10.49 -0.80
N ARG A 225 5.08 10.32 -2.10
CA ARG A 225 4.21 9.56 -3.01
C ARG A 225 4.23 8.07 -2.64
N VAL A 226 3.06 7.47 -2.67
CA VAL A 226 2.85 6.03 -2.48
C VAL A 226 2.07 5.48 -3.67
N VAL A 227 2.57 4.41 -4.26
CA VAL A 227 1.92 3.68 -5.36
C VAL A 227 1.64 2.26 -4.87
N VAL A 228 0.37 1.83 -4.97
CA VAL A 228 -0.06 0.46 -4.66
C VAL A 228 -0.41 -0.22 -5.97
N MET A 229 0.26 -1.33 -6.28
CA MET A 229 0.10 -2.08 -7.53
C MET A 229 -1.15 -2.97 -7.53
#